data_e3e5a05ff77d2fa328d57b1f539cc032
#
_entry.id   e3e5a05ff77d2fa328d57b1f539cc032
#
_cell.length_a   1.000
_cell.length_b   1.000
_cell.length_c   1.000
_cell.angle_alpha   90.00
_cell.angle_beta   90.00
_cell.angle_gamma   90.00
#
_symmetry.space_group_name_H-M   'P 1'
#
loop_
_entity.id
_entity.type
_entity.pdbx_description
1 polymer ?
#
loop_
_entity_poly.entity_id
_entity_poly.type
_entity_poly.pdbx_seq_one_letter_code
_entity_poly.pdbx_strand_id
1 'polypeptide(L)'
;MADVGSLAAANVARDLGVPVVFTVAPDPHAIIRTLDAAGDLSRSNFGETDEREHYWFRARLVQRLAADAAHTVLFPRPNLETDMRELVGIDITAHPERHSVVPEGIDLEVVDRAVDEAADPAAGGAASPGIESLRALLSDLPEERRDLPLLISVGRMHRVKGMATIAAAWANSPLRDRANLLLVGGDLENPSADEREQLDRIDRTIPRAEAAAAGLLLPGHRPNDDVARWVAAARFGVPGLAAPGGVYVCGSLKEEFGIAILEAMAAGLLVVAPAGGGPATYIVQGDTGFLTRTSDPALLAAAMTDALDALESEASTSGERTRRSRETVAARFTIQAMAATLTDVYAGASDGVHTLHASGVVAR
;
A
#
# COMPACT_ATOMS: atom_id res chain seq x y z
N MET A 1 -3.73 -1.66 -13.53
CA MET A 1 -2.54 -2.26 -14.17
C MET A 1 -2.74 -2.23 -15.67
N ALA A 2 -1.79 -1.74 -16.46
CA ALA A 2 -1.90 -1.80 -17.91
C ALA A 2 -1.81 -3.26 -18.38
N ASP A 3 -2.85 -3.71 -19.04
CA ASP A 3 -3.05 -5.07 -19.52
C ASP A 3 -3.82 -5.10 -20.84
N VAL A 4 -4.19 -6.28 -21.30
CA VAL A 4 -4.96 -6.46 -22.55
C VAL A 4 -6.31 -5.74 -22.50
N GLY A 5 -6.96 -5.69 -21.34
CA GLY A 5 -8.21 -4.95 -21.12
C GLY A 5 -8.03 -3.44 -21.33
N SER A 6 -6.95 -2.88 -20.82
CA SER A 6 -6.60 -1.46 -21.02
C SER A 6 -6.37 -1.15 -22.51
N LEU A 7 -5.70 -2.05 -23.24
CA LEU A 7 -5.50 -1.92 -24.69
C LEU A 7 -6.84 -1.97 -25.45
N ALA A 8 -7.71 -2.91 -25.11
CA ALA A 8 -9.03 -3.04 -25.71
C ALA A 8 -9.88 -1.79 -25.46
N ALA A 9 -9.93 -1.29 -24.22
CA ALA A 9 -10.64 -0.08 -23.86
C ALA A 9 -10.14 1.15 -24.64
N ALA A 10 -8.82 1.34 -24.74
CA ALA A 10 -8.24 2.44 -25.51
C ALA A 10 -8.56 2.35 -27.03
N ASN A 11 -8.61 1.14 -27.59
CA ASN A 11 -9.01 0.96 -28.99
C ASN A 11 -10.48 1.30 -29.21
N VAL A 12 -11.37 0.83 -28.34
CA VAL A 12 -12.81 1.16 -28.39
C VAL A 12 -13.04 2.67 -28.25
N ALA A 13 -12.35 3.32 -27.31
CA ALA A 13 -12.44 4.76 -27.12
C ALA A 13 -12.03 5.53 -28.40
N ARG A 14 -10.96 5.09 -29.05
CA ARG A 14 -10.51 5.67 -30.32
C ARG A 14 -11.55 5.50 -31.44
N ASP A 15 -12.11 4.30 -31.58
CA ASP A 15 -13.13 4.01 -32.60
C ASP A 15 -14.42 4.84 -32.38
N LEU A 16 -14.73 5.15 -31.12
CA LEU A 16 -15.87 5.99 -30.74
C LEU A 16 -15.57 7.49 -30.71
N GLY A 17 -14.32 7.91 -30.91
CA GLY A 17 -13.89 9.30 -30.78
C GLY A 17 -13.98 9.85 -29.37
N VAL A 18 -13.88 8.98 -28.34
CA VAL A 18 -13.93 9.35 -26.92
C VAL A 18 -12.52 9.59 -26.38
N PRO A 19 -12.26 10.68 -25.65
CA PRO A 19 -10.93 10.92 -25.08
C PRO A 19 -10.61 9.91 -23.96
N VAL A 20 -9.33 9.52 -23.86
CA VAL A 20 -8.84 8.63 -22.82
C VAL A 20 -8.05 9.43 -21.80
N VAL A 21 -8.43 9.32 -20.53
CA VAL A 21 -7.60 9.72 -19.40
C VAL A 21 -6.91 8.45 -18.86
N PHE A 22 -5.58 8.46 -18.82
CA PHE A 22 -4.81 7.29 -18.42
C PHE A 22 -4.08 7.53 -17.11
N THR A 23 -4.42 6.74 -16.07
CA THR A 23 -3.69 6.73 -14.80
C THR A 23 -2.48 5.80 -14.93
N VAL A 24 -1.29 6.36 -14.79
CA VAL A 24 -0.01 5.64 -14.88
C VAL A 24 0.28 4.95 -13.56
N ALA A 25 -0.23 3.73 -13.39
CA ALA A 25 0.08 2.82 -12.27
C ALA A 25 -0.28 1.38 -12.65
N PRO A 26 0.44 0.34 -12.22
CA PRO A 26 1.83 0.36 -11.79
C PRO A 26 2.77 0.49 -12.99
N ASP A 27 3.96 0.97 -12.71
CA ASP A 27 5.03 1.14 -13.67
C ASP A 27 5.90 -0.14 -13.74
N PRO A 28 5.81 -0.94 -14.82
CA PRO A 28 6.55 -2.21 -14.92
C PRO A 28 8.07 -2.02 -14.88
N HIS A 29 8.58 -0.92 -15.45
CA HIS A 29 10.02 -0.64 -15.44
C HIS A 29 10.54 -0.44 -14.01
N ALA A 30 9.80 0.27 -13.17
CA ALA A 30 10.21 0.45 -11.79
C ALA A 30 10.16 -0.87 -10.99
N ILE A 31 9.22 -1.78 -11.30
CA ILE A 31 9.20 -3.13 -10.72
C ILE A 31 10.44 -3.90 -11.16
N ILE A 32 10.77 -3.91 -12.46
CA ILE A 32 11.98 -4.55 -13.00
C ILE A 32 13.23 -4.02 -12.27
N ARG A 33 13.39 -2.70 -12.19
CA ARG A 33 14.52 -2.06 -11.52
C ARG A 33 14.61 -2.45 -10.04
N THR A 34 13.48 -2.52 -9.35
CA THR A 34 13.44 -2.91 -7.93
C THR A 34 13.83 -4.37 -7.73
N LEU A 35 13.35 -5.27 -8.57
CA LEU A 35 13.70 -6.70 -8.51
C LEU A 35 15.16 -6.96 -8.90
N ASP A 36 15.70 -6.22 -9.89
CA ASP A 36 17.12 -6.28 -10.25
C ASP A 36 18.00 -5.79 -9.10
N ALA A 37 17.65 -4.68 -8.47
CA ALA A 37 18.36 -4.16 -7.30
C ALA A 37 18.28 -5.10 -6.07
N ALA A 38 17.23 -5.89 -5.95
CA ALA A 38 17.07 -6.90 -4.90
C ALA A 38 17.81 -8.22 -5.23
N GLY A 39 18.29 -8.39 -6.48
CA GLY A 39 18.90 -9.62 -6.95
C GLY A 39 17.91 -10.73 -7.35
N ASP A 40 16.61 -10.45 -7.31
CA ASP A 40 15.55 -11.39 -7.69
C ASP A 40 15.38 -11.51 -9.21
N LEU A 41 15.82 -10.48 -9.95
CA LEU A 41 15.80 -10.43 -11.40
C LEU A 41 17.20 -10.10 -11.93
N SER A 42 17.59 -10.75 -13.03
CA SER A 42 18.88 -10.54 -13.67
C SER A 42 18.76 -10.81 -15.17
N ARG A 43 19.80 -10.51 -15.96
CA ARG A 43 19.82 -10.85 -17.39
C ARG A 43 19.66 -12.36 -17.67
N SER A 44 20.10 -13.21 -16.74
CA SER A 44 20.08 -14.65 -16.90
C SER A 44 18.69 -15.26 -16.70
N ASN A 45 17.83 -14.67 -15.85
CA ASN A 45 16.49 -15.17 -15.53
C ASN A 45 15.36 -14.29 -16.08
N PHE A 46 15.67 -13.14 -16.71
CA PHE A 46 14.66 -12.21 -17.21
C PHE A 46 13.70 -12.87 -18.20
N GLY A 47 14.21 -13.66 -19.17
CA GLY A 47 13.38 -14.30 -20.19
C GLY A 47 12.32 -15.22 -19.59
N GLU A 48 12.71 -16.11 -18.69
CA GLU A 48 11.80 -17.02 -18.00
C GLU A 48 10.78 -16.26 -17.12
N THR A 49 11.25 -15.21 -16.45
CA THR A 49 10.37 -14.35 -15.66
C THR A 49 9.38 -13.59 -16.53
N ASP A 50 9.83 -13.07 -17.67
CA ASP A 50 9.00 -12.29 -18.61
C ASP A 50 7.91 -13.14 -19.30
N GLU A 51 8.18 -14.42 -19.56
CA GLU A 51 7.17 -15.37 -20.07
C GLU A 51 5.96 -15.46 -19.14
N ARG A 52 6.16 -15.35 -17.85
CA ARG A 52 5.12 -15.40 -16.83
C ARG A 52 4.52 -14.02 -16.51
N GLU A 53 5.37 -13.03 -16.34
CA GLU A 53 4.99 -11.71 -15.82
C GLU A 53 4.62 -10.71 -16.94
N HIS A 54 5.04 -10.98 -18.17
CA HIS A 54 4.83 -10.12 -19.35
C HIS A 54 5.30 -8.67 -19.13
N TYR A 55 6.43 -8.47 -18.45
CA TYR A 55 6.99 -7.15 -18.14
C TYR A 55 7.25 -6.31 -19.38
N TRP A 56 7.84 -6.93 -20.43
CA TRP A 56 8.15 -6.23 -21.68
C TRP A 56 6.89 -5.72 -22.37
N PHE A 57 5.87 -6.58 -22.50
CA PHE A 57 4.59 -6.18 -23.09
C PHE A 57 3.94 -5.06 -22.27
N ARG A 58 3.87 -5.20 -20.96
CA ARG A 58 3.25 -4.23 -20.05
C ARG A 58 3.98 -2.89 -20.06
N ALA A 59 5.32 -2.89 -20.10
CA ALA A 59 6.12 -1.68 -20.19
C ALA A 59 5.83 -0.91 -21.48
N ARG A 60 5.81 -1.60 -22.62
CA ARG A 60 5.49 -0.99 -23.92
C ARG A 60 4.05 -0.50 -23.99
N LEU A 61 3.13 -1.23 -23.36
CA LEU A 61 1.72 -0.83 -23.31
C LEU A 61 1.54 0.45 -22.50
N VAL A 62 2.18 0.59 -21.33
CA VAL A 62 2.15 1.82 -20.53
C VAL A 62 2.67 3.01 -21.35
N GLN A 63 3.81 2.86 -22.03
CA GLN A 63 4.39 3.91 -22.88
C GLN A 63 3.40 4.34 -23.99
N ARG A 64 2.78 3.37 -24.66
CA ARG A 64 1.82 3.64 -25.72
C ARG A 64 0.55 4.32 -25.19
N LEU A 65 -0.06 3.78 -24.13
CA LEU A 65 -1.28 4.35 -23.55
C LEU A 65 -1.06 5.78 -23.04
N ALA A 66 0.09 6.04 -22.44
CA ALA A 66 0.42 7.35 -21.95
C ALA A 66 0.68 8.37 -23.07
N ALA A 67 1.30 7.93 -24.19
CA ALA A 67 1.50 8.78 -25.35
C ALA A 67 0.20 9.10 -26.09
N ASP A 68 -0.71 8.11 -26.20
CA ASP A 68 -1.98 8.22 -26.93
C ASP A 68 -3.09 8.90 -26.10
N ALA A 69 -2.96 8.95 -24.77
CA ALA A 69 -3.99 9.53 -23.90
C ALA A 69 -4.18 11.03 -24.13
N ALA A 70 -5.42 11.50 -24.04
CA ALA A 70 -5.73 12.93 -24.03
C ALA A 70 -5.14 13.62 -22.79
N HIS A 71 -5.15 12.91 -21.65
CA HIS A 71 -4.58 13.37 -20.40
C HIS A 71 -4.04 12.19 -19.59
N THR A 72 -2.94 12.38 -18.84
CA THR A 72 -2.42 11.37 -17.92
C THR A 72 -2.52 11.83 -16.47
N VAL A 73 -2.89 10.90 -15.59
CA VAL A 73 -2.90 11.06 -14.15
C VAL A 73 -1.72 10.29 -13.57
N LEU A 74 -0.95 10.94 -12.73
CA LEU A 74 0.30 10.44 -12.16
C LEU A 74 0.20 10.49 -10.63
N PHE A 75 0.75 9.48 -9.95
CA PHE A 75 0.89 9.53 -8.50
C PHE A 75 2.12 10.35 -8.09
N PRO A 76 2.05 11.08 -6.96
CA PRO A 76 3.20 11.79 -6.41
C PRO A 76 4.36 10.82 -6.12
N ARG A 77 5.57 11.23 -6.47
CA ARG A 77 6.82 10.56 -6.10
C ARG A 77 7.98 11.55 -6.10
N PRO A 78 9.07 11.32 -5.35
CA PRO A 78 10.15 12.30 -5.21
C PRO A 78 10.81 12.72 -6.52
N ASN A 79 10.99 11.78 -7.44
CA ASN A 79 11.68 12.00 -8.73
C ASN A 79 10.72 11.83 -9.92
N LEU A 80 9.50 12.36 -9.81
CA LEU A 80 8.43 12.12 -10.78
C LEU A 80 8.85 12.41 -12.22
N GLU A 81 9.42 13.57 -12.49
CA GLU A 81 9.83 14.00 -13.85
C GLU A 81 10.88 13.03 -14.44
N THR A 82 11.90 12.72 -13.65
CA THR A 82 12.96 11.79 -14.05
C THR A 82 12.41 10.38 -14.29
N ASP A 83 11.58 9.88 -13.36
CA ASP A 83 10.96 8.55 -13.48
C ASP A 83 10.04 8.47 -14.72
N MET A 84 9.26 9.51 -15.00
CA MET A 84 8.40 9.51 -16.19
C MET A 84 9.21 9.51 -17.48
N ARG A 85 10.29 10.28 -17.54
CA ARG A 85 11.18 10.31 -18.70
C ARG A 85 11.96 9.01 -18.90
N GLU A 86 12.57 8.48 -17.84
CA GLU A 86 13.45 7.31 -17.92
C GLU A 86 12.68 5.99 -18.02
N LEU A 87 11.58 5.85 -17.27
CA LEU A 87 10.85 4.59 -17.15
C LEU A 87 9.68 4.50 -18.14
N VAL A 88 8.97 5.60 -18.35
CA VAL A 88 7.77 5.60 -19.22
C VAL A 88 8.04 6.23 -20.58
N GLY A 89 9.11 7.00 -20.72
CA GLY A 89 9.46 7.67 -21.97
C GLY A 89 8.62 8.93 -22.24
N ILE A 90 8.09 9.57 -21.18
CA ILE A 90 7.26 10.75 -21.26
C ILE A 90 7.97 11.92 -20.60
N ASP A 91 8.11 13.03 -21.34
CA ASP A 91 8.54 14.30 -20.76
C ASP A 91 7.32 15.11 -20.30
N ILE A 92 6.99 15.00 -19.03
CA ILE A 92 5.82 15.70 -18.45
C ILE A 92 6.01 17.22 -18.37
N THR A 93 7.23 17.72 -18.57
CA THR A 93 7.53 19.16 -18.59
C THR A 93 7.33 19.79 -19.97
N ALA A 94 7.36 18.99 -21.02
CA ALA A 94 7.15 19.47 -22.40
C ALA A 94 5.69 19.86 -22.66
N HIS A 95 4.75 19.16 -22.03
CA HIS A 95 3.30 19.39 -22.17
C HIS A 95 2.59 19.29 -20.81
N PRO A 96 2.89 20.19 -19.86
CA PRO A 96 2.38 20.11 -18.51
C PRO A 96 0.85 20.12 -18.43
N GLU A 97 0.18 20.74 -19.39
CA GLU A 97 -1.29 20.78 -19.51
C GLU A 97 -1.93 19.39 -19.75
N ARG A 98 -1.15 18.42 -20.19
CA ARG A 98 -1.60 17.03 -20.44
C ARG A 98 -1.38 16.09 -19.26
N HIS A 99 -0.84 16.58 -18.16
CA HIS A 99 -0.44 15.77 -17.03
C HIS A 99 -0.94 16.37 -15.71
N SER A 100 -1.54 15.54 -14.86
CA SER A 100 -1.93 15.95 -13.51
C SER A 100 -1.35 15.00 -12.48
N VAL A 101 -0.78 15.56 -11.41
CA VAL A 101 -0.33 14.77 -10.25
C VAL A 101 -1.50 14.71 -9.26
N VAL A 102 -2.09 13.52 -9.13
CA VAL A 102 -3.27 13.30 -8.29
C VAL A 102 -2.93 12.24 -7.25
N PRO A 103 -2.83 12.59 -5.97
CA PRO A 103 -2.69 11.61 -4.91
C PRO A 103 -3.96 10.77 -4.78
N GLU A 104 -3.81 9.51 -4.40
CA GLU A 104 -4.96 8.69 -4.00
C GLU A 104 -5.55 9.23 -2.70
N GLY A 105 -6.86 9.06 -2.55
CA GLY A 105 -7.60 9.45 -1.37
C GLY A 105 -8.20 8.24 -0.65
N ILE A 106 -8.34 8.36 0.67
CA ILE A 106 -9.02 7.37 1.51
C ILE A 106 -10.35 7.91 2.02
N ASP A 107 -11.24 7.00 2.38
CA ASP A 107 -12.49 7.34 3.06
C ASP A 107 -12.23 7.48 4.57
N LEU A 108 -12.14 8.73 5.04
CA LEU A 108 -11.91 9.01 6.46
C LEU A 108 -13.06 8.57 7.36
N GLU A 109 -14.32 8.54 6.85
CA GLU A 109 -15.48 8.14 7.66
C GLU A 109 -15.39 6.66 8.08
N VAL A 110 -14.84 5.81 7.20
CA VAL A 110 -14.59 4.40 7.52
C VAL A 110 -13.52 4.28 8.60
N VAL A 111 -12.43 5.02 8.48
CA VAL A 111 -11.33 4.99 9.44
C VAL A 111 -11.77 5.57 10.78
N ASP A 112 -12.49 6.70 10.78
CA ASP A 112 -12.93 7.37 12.01
C ASP A 112 -13.89 6.48 12.81
N ARG A 113 -14.86 5.83 12.16
CA ARG A 113 -15.73 4.85 12.82
C ARG A 113 -14.93 3.70 13.45
N ALA A 114 -13.94 3.18 12.75
CA ALA A 114 -13.08 2.12 13.28
C ALA A 114 -12.23 2.58 14.48
N VAL A 115 -11.75 3.82 14.44
CA VAL A 115 -10.99 4.46 15.54
C VAL A 115 -11.87 4.68 16.75
N ASP A 116 -13.07 5.23 16.57
CA ASP A 116 -14.03 5.46 17.67
C ASP A 116 -14.40 4.16 18.36
N GLU A 117 -14.68 3.10 17.59
CA GLU A 117 -15.01 1.77 18.14
C GLU A 117 -13.83 1.14 18.89
N ALA A 118 -12.59 1.30 18.38
CA ALA A 118 -11.40 0.75 19.01
C ALA A 118 -10.95 1.53 20.25
N ALA A 119 -11.19 2.85 20.26
CA ALA A 119 -10.80 3.74 21.38
C ALA A 119 -11.67 3.54 22.62
N ASP A 120 -12.97 3.26 22.45
CA ASP A 120 -13.89 3.01 23.53
C ASP A 120 -14.77 1.77 23.27
N PRO A 121 -14.23 0.56 23.49
CA PRO A 121 -14.96 -0.67 23.27
C PRO A 121 -16.24 -0.82 24.11
N ALA A 122 -16.40 0.00 25.17
CA ALA A 122 -17.55 -0.04 26.07
C ALA A 122 -18.68 0.92 25.67
N ALA A 123 -18.39 1.98 24.91
CA ALA A 123 -19.36 3.00 24.52
C ALA A 123 -20.39 2.51 23.49
N GLY A 124 -20.05 1.50 22.69
CA GLY A 124 -20.86 1.01 21.58
C GLY A 124 -21.83 -0.16 21.91
N GLY A 125 -21.87 -0.65 23.14
CA GLY A 125 -22.63 -1.86 23.46
C GLY A 125 -21.87 -3.15 23.11
N ALA A 126 -22.45 -4.08 22.31
CA ALA A 126 -21.75 -5.28 21.86
C ALA A 126 -20.71 -4.91 20.81
N ALA A 127 -19.49 -5.48 20.92
CA ALA A 127 -18.43 -5.26 19.93
C ALA A 127 -18.90 -5.72 18.53
N SER A 128 -18.44 -5.02 17.49
CA SER A 128 -18.76 -5.41 16.11
C SER A 128 -18.23 -6.81 15.76
N PRO A 129 -18.82 -7.49 14.77
CA PRO A 129 -18.31 -8.78 14.31
C PRO A 129 -16.83 -8.74 13.90
N GLY A 130 -16.35 -7.59 13.37
CA GLY A 130 -14.94 -7.41 13.02
C GLY A 130 -14.02 -7.42 14.23
N ILE A 131 -14.39 -6.72 15.31
CA ILE A 131 -13.63 -6.74 16.57
C ILE A 131 -13.71 -8.10 17.24
N GLU A 132 -14.89 -8.75 17.26
CA GLU A 132 -15.03 -10.10 17.83
C GLU A 132 -14.18 -11.13 17.08
N SER A 133 -14.09 -11.03 15.74
CA SER A 133 -13.23 -11.90 14.95
C SER A 133 -11.74 -11.68 15.26
N LEU A 134 -11.31 -10.43 15.51
CA LEU A 134 -9.95 -10.14 15.97
C LEU A 134 -9.68 -10.71 17.37
N ARG A 135 -10.63 -10.55 18.31
CA ARG A 135 -10.51 -11.12 19.65
C ARG A 135 -10.38 -12.64 19.62
N ALA A 136 -11.18 -13.30 18.80
CA ALA A 136 -11.09 -14.74 18.60
C ALA A 136 -9.70 -15.13 18.09
N LEU A 137 -9.20 -14.45 17.06
CA LEU A 137 -7.86 -14.69 16.49
C LEU A 137 -6.74 -14.47 17.52
N LEU A 138 -6.79 -13.39 18.29
CA LEU A 138 -5.79 -13.06 19.32
C LEU A 138 -5.83 -14.04 20.50
N SER A 139 -6.98 -14.70 20.75
CA SER A 139 -7.10 -15.72 21.78
C SER A 139 -6.29 -16.99 21.50
N ASP A 140 -5.86 -17.19 20.24
CA ASP A 140 -4.94 -18.27 19.86
C ASP A 140 -3.49 -18.02 20.34
N LEU A 141 -3.18 -16.77 20.73
CA LEU A 141 -1.87 -16.43 21.27
C LEU A 141 -1.70 -17.00 22.69
N PRO A 142 -0.51 -17.49 23.05
CA PRO A 142 -0.16 -17.83 24.42
C PRO A 142 -0.35 -16.64 25.36
N GLU A 143 -0.65 -16.91 26.63
CA GLU A 143 -0.96 -15.89 27.62
C GLU A 143 0.19 -14.87 27.78
N GLU A 144 1.43 -15.35 27.78
CA GLU A 144 2.64 -14.51 27.86
C GLU A 144 2.86 -13.56 26.69
N ARG A 145 2.13 -13.74 25.58
CA ARG A 145 2.20 -12.87 24.41
C ARG A 145 1.08 -11.85 24.31
N ARG A 146 0.07 -11.94 25.17
CA ARG A 146 -1.12 -11.09 25.12
C ARG A 146 -0.87 -9.64 25.60
N ASP A 147 0.26 -9.41 26.28
CA ASP A 147 0.70 -8.08 26.70
C ASP A 147 1.68 -7.41 25.71
N LEU A 148 1.85 -7.99 24.53
CA LEU A 148 2.68 -7.41 23.49
C LEU A 148 1.83 -6.65 22.45
N PRO A 149 2.36 -5.52 21.89
CA PRO A 149 1.70 -4.79 20.82
C PRO A 149 1.69 -5.58 19.51
N LEU A 150 0.86 -5.12 18.54
CA LEU A 150 0.76 -5.73 17.21
C LEU A 150 1.59 -4.98 16.18
N LEU A 151 2.47 -5.66 15.47
CA LEU A 151 2.93 -5.26 14.15
C LEU A 151 1.89 -5.78 13.15
N ILE A 152 1.25 -4.90 12.41
CA ILE A 152 0.20 -5.28 11.46
C ILE A 152 0.59 -4.92 10.04
N SER A 153 0.38 -5.84 9.10
CA SER A 153 0.52 -5.60 7.67
C SER A 153 -0.70 -6.09 6.92
N VAL A 154 -1.16 -5.30 5.95
CA VAL A 154 -2.35 -5.61 5.15
C VAL A 154 -1.99 -5.56 3.66
N GLY A 155 -2.31 -6.62 2.93
CA GLY A 155 -2.06 -6.65 1.50
C GLY A 155 -2.21 -8.04 0.89
N ARG A 156 -2.08 -8.11 -0.43
CA ARG A 156 -2.06 -9.40 -1.14
C ARG A 156 -0.83 -10.21 -0.75
N MET A 157 -1.00 -11.53 -0.65
CA MET A 157 0.12 -12.44 -0.43
C MET A 157 0.90 -12.63 -1.74
N HIS A 158 1.63 -11.58 -2.12
CA HIS A 158 2.36 -11.50 -3.38
C HIS A 158 3.80 -11.01 -3.12
N ARG A 159 4.76 -11.50 -3.92
CA ARG A 159 6.19 -11.16 -3.79
C ARG A 159 6.44 -9.65 -3.65
N VAL A 160 5.77 -8.83 -4.48
CA VAL A 160 5.95 -7.36 -4.46
C VAL A 160 5.46 -6.73 -3.16
N LYS A 161 4.55 -7.37 -2.42
CA LYS A 161 4.03 -6.86 -1.13
C LYS A 161 4.89 -7.25 0.07
N GLY A 162 5.83 -8.17 -0.09
CA GLY A 162 6.90 -8.44 0.87
C GLY A 162 6.46 -9.07 2.19
N MET A 163 5.29 -9.75 2.25
CA MET A 163 4.78 -10.35 3.49
C MET A 163 5.75 -11.38 4.09
N ALA A 164 6.38 -12.21 3.25
CA ALA A 164 7.39 -13.15 3.70
C ALA A 164 8.67 -12.45 4.20
N THR A 165 9.01 -11.30 3.65
CA THR A 165 10.15 -10.49 4.12
C THR A 165 9.87 -9.88 5.49
N ILE A 166 8.63 -9.40 5.73
CA ILE A 166 8.20 -8.91 7.06
C ILE A 166 8.30 -10.05 8.09
N ALA A 167 7.75 -11.23 7.76
CA ALA A 167 7.82 -12.40 8.65
C ALA A 167 9.28 -12.77 8.99
N ALA A 168 10.17 -12.80 8.00
CA ALA A 168 11.59 -13.09 8.20
C ALA A 168 12.29 -12.02 9.04
N ALA A 169 12.03 -10.73 8.77
CA ALA A 169 12.60 -9.61 9.52
C ALA A 169 12.19 -9.65 11.00
N TRP A 170 10.92 -9.92 11.27
CA TRP A 170 10.40 -10.04 12.62
C TRP A 170 10.92 -11.30 13.33
N ALA A 171 10.86 -12.47 12.70
CA ALA A 171 11.20 -13.73 13.33
C ALA A 171 12.68 -13.88 13.66
N ASN A 172 13.56 -13.30 12.85
CA ASN A 172 15.02 -13.42 12.99
C ASN A 172 15.65 -12.19 13.71
N SER A 173 14.87 -11.46 14.48
CA SER A 173 15.32 -10.30 15.24
C SER A 173 14.69 -10.28 16.63
N PRO A 174 15.17 -9.42 17.55
CA PRO A 174 14.56 -9.25 18.89
C PRO A 174 13.09 -8.79 18.87
N LEU A 175 12.58 -8.35 17.73
CA LEU A 175 11.16 -7.96 17.57
C LEU A 175 10.20 -9.08 17.90
N ARG A 176 10.61 -10.33 17.67
CA ARG A 176 9.81 -11.52 18.01
C ARG A 176 9.41 -11.55 19.49
N ASP A 177 10.27 -11.08 20.38
CA ASP A 177 10.02 -11.05 21.82
C ASP A 177 9.34 -9.74 22.27
N ARG A 178 9.22 -8.74 21.39
CA ARG A 178 8.67 -7.41 21.71
C ARG A 178 7.29 -7.15 21.12
N ALA A 179 6.88 -7.88 20.07
CA ALA A 179 5.60 -7.67 19.42
C ALA A 179 5.08 -8.94 18.78
N ASN A 180 3.76 -9.06 18.64
CA ASN A 180 3.14 -10.06 17.79
C ASN A 180 3.03 -9.55 16.36
N LEU A 181 3.06 -10.45 15.37
CA LEU A 181 2.95 -10.10 13.96
C LEU A 181 1.63 -10.60 13.39
N LEU A 182 0.83 -9.68 12.83
CA LEU A 182 -0.44 -9.95 12.16
C LEU A 182 -0.32 -9.61 10.67
N LEU A 183 -0.33 -10.64 9.81
CA LEU A 183 -0.29 -10.50 8.36
C LEU A 183 -1.66 -10.80 7.76
N VAL A 184 -2.35 -9.77 7.29
CA VAL A 184 -3.72 -9.85 6.78
C VAL A 184 -3.73 -9.87 5.26
N GLY A 185 -4.31 -10.90 4.66
CA GLY A 185 -4.48 -11.04 3.23
C GLY A 185 -4.13 -12.43 2.70
N GLY A 186 -4.42 -12.64 1.43
CA GLY A 186 -4.22 -13.91 0.74
C GLY A 186 -5.35 -14.91 0.95
N ASP A 187 -5.48 -15.84 0.00
CA ASP A 187 -6.37 -17.00 0.13
C ASP A 187 -5.57 -18.18 0.70
N LEU A 188 -5.87 -18.57 1.95
CA LEU A 188 -5.18 -19.64 2.63
C LEU A 188 -5.70 -21.04 2.25
N GLU A 189 -6.94 -21.12 1.74
CA GLU A 189 -7.57 -22.39 1.37
C GLU A 189 -7.22 -22.79 -0.07
N ASN A 190 -7.31 -21.81 -0.99
CA ASN A 190 -7.06 -22.01 -2.42
C ASN A 190 -6.03 -20.99 -2.96
N PRO A 191 -4.79 -20.97 -2.42
CA PRO A 191 -3.81 -19.97 -2.80
C PRO A 191 -3.41 -20.11 -4.27
N SER A 192 -3.31 -18.97 -4.96
CA SER A 192 -2.65 -18.87 -6.26
C SER A 192 -1.19 -19.30 -6.17
N ALA A 193 -0.51 -19.48 -7.30
CA ALA A 193 0.90 -19.86 -7.33
C ALA A 193 1.78 -18.86 -6.55
N ASP A 194 1.54 -17.56 -6.75
CA ASP A 194 2.28 -16.49 -6.06
C ASP A 194 2.01 -16.48 -4.55
N GLU A 195 0.75 -16.65 -4.15
CA GLU A 195 0.39 -16.73 -2.73
C GLU A 195 1.02 -17.93 -2.07
N ARG A 196 1.00 -19.10 -2.73
CA ARG A 196 1.63 -20.32 -2.23
C ARG A 196 3.13 -20.12 -2.03
N GLU A 197 3.83 -19.53 -2.98
CA GLU A 197 5.25 -19.22 -2.84
C GLU A 197 5.54 -18.36 -1.59
N GLN A 198 4.73 -17.32 -1.35
CA GLN A 198 4.90 -16.47 -0.17
C GLN A 198 4.57 -17.22 1.13
N LEU A 199 3.50 -18.00 1.14
CA LEU A 199 3.14 -18.84 2.28
C LEU A 199 4.23 -19.86 2.60
N ASP A 200 4.78 -20.54 1.60
CA ASP A 200 5.89 -21.47 1.75
C ASP A 200 7.15 -20.80 2.32
N ARG A 201 7.42 -19.55 1.94
CA ARG A 201 8.54 -18.77 2.51
C ARG A 201 8.29 -18.42 3.97
N ILE A 202 7.06 -18.05 4.33
CA ILE A 202 6.68 -17.80 5.72
C ILE A 202 6.79 -19.08 6.54
N ASP A 203 6.27 -20.21 6.05
CA ASP A 203 6.28 -21.50 6.73
C ASP A 203 7.70 -22.08 6.92
N ARG A 204 8.64 -21.73 6.03
CA ARG A 204 10.07 -22.05 6.24
C ARG A 204 10.70 -21.20 7.34
N THR A 205 10.18 -19.99 7.59
CA THR A 205 10.67 -19.14 8.67
C THR A 205 10.07 -19.55 10.01
N ILE A 206 8.76 -19.77 10.04
CA ILE A 206 8.02 -20.29 11.21
C ILE A 206 6.99 -21.28 10.69
N PRO A 207 7.12 -22.58 11.05
CA PRO A 207 6.14 -23.58 10.66
C PRO A 207 4.71 -23.18 11.06
N ARG A 208 3.74 -23.40 10.18
CA ARG A 208 2.35 -23.00 10.39
C ARG A 208 1.78 -23.49 11.73
N ALA A 209 2.12 -24.72 12.13
CA ALA A 209 1.67 -25.28 13.39
C ALA A 209 2.22 -24.58 14.65
N GLU A 210 3.33 -23.84 14.50
CA GLU A 210 4.00 -23.10 15.57
C GLU A 210 3.71 -21.59 15.50
N ALA A 211 3.04 -21.14 14.45
CA ALA A 211 2.89 -19.71 14.13
C ALA A 211 2.26 -18.92 15.30
N ALA A 212 1.09 -19.33 15.79
CA ALA A 212 0.41 -18.66 16.90
C ALA A 212 1.24 -18.71 18.19
N ALA A 213 1.86 -19.85 18.50
CA ALA A 213 2.74 -19.98 19.66
C ALA A 213 3.96 -19.06 19.58
N ALA A 214 4.46 -18.80 18.37
CA ALA A 214 5.54 -17.85 18.13
C ALA A 214 5.07 -16.39 18.11
N GLY A 215 3.77 -16.10 18.03
CA GLY A 215 3.20 -14.76 17.94
C GLY A 215 2.94 -14.31 16.50
N LEU A 216 2.93 -15.21 15.51
CA LEU A 216 2.58 -14.94 14.13
C LEU A 216 1.12 -15.34 13.85
N LEU A 217 0.32 -14.39 13.40
CA LEU A 217 -1.09 -14.60 13.07
C LEU A 217 -1.31 -14.38 11.56
N LEU A 218 -1.93 -15.35 10.91
CA LEU A 218 -2.21 -15.38 9.47
C LEU A 218 -3.70 -15.67 9.26
N PRO A 219 -4.57 -14.65 9.34
CA PRO A 219 -6.01 -14.84 9.21
C PRO A 219 -6.50 -15.05 7.77
N GLY A 220 -5.64 -14.80 6.76
CA GLY A 220 -6.04 -14.75 5.37
C GLY A 220 -6.76 -13.44 5.00
N HIS A 221 -7.51 -13.45 3.90
CA HIS A 221 -8.32 -12.32 3.45
C HIS A 221 -9.41 -11.97 4.46
N ARG A 222 -9.64 -10.66 4.64
CA ARG A 222 -10.72 -10.11 5.47
C ARG A 222 -11.43 -8.97 4.74
N PRO A 223 -12.73 -8.73 5.01
CA PRO A 223 -13.45 -7.56 4.50
C PRO A 223 -12.77 -6.26 4.92
N ASN A 224 -12.83 -5.23 4.07
CA ASN A 224 -12.17 -3.95 4.33
C ASN A 224 -12.62 -3.29 5.64
N ASP A 225 -13.89 -3.40 5.98
CA ASP A 225 -14.46 -2.88 7.23
C ASP A 225 -13.84 -3.55 8.48
N ASP A 226 -13.60 -4.87 8.42
CA ASP A 226 -12.92 -5.59 9.49
C ASP A 226 -11.45 -5.20 9.58
N VAL A 227 -10.79 -5.05 8.42
CA VAL A 227 -9.38 -4.61 8.35
C VAL A 227 -9.22 -3.22 8.96
N ALA A 228 -10.10 -2.26 8.67
CA ALA A 228 -10.05 -0.92 9.25
C ALA A 228 -10.11 -0.98 10.79
N ARG A 229 -11.00 -1.81 11.35
CA ARG A 229 -11.11 -2.03 12.80
C ARG A 229 -9.87 -2.69 13.39
N TRP A 230 -9.29 -3.67 12.69
CA TRP A 230 -8.08 -4.35 13.14
C TRP A 230 -6.86 -3.42 13.14
N VAL A 231 -6.75 -2.56 12.13
CA VAL A 231 -5.72 -1.52 12.08
C VAL A 231 -5.89 -0.53 13.23
N ALA A 232 -7.11 -0.05 13.47
CA ALA A 232 -7.39 0.83 14.60
C ALA A 232 -7.11 0.13 15.95
N ALA A 233 -7.54 -1.12 16.12
CA ALA A 233 -7.30 -1.90 17.33
C ALA A 233 -5.80 -2.13 17.61
N ALA A 234 -4.96 -2.23 16.59
CA ALA A 234 -3.51 -2.32 16.78
C ALA A 234 -2.94 -1.09 17.50
N ARG A 235 -3.51 0.12 17.29
CA ARG A 235 -3.12 1.33 17.99
C ARG A 235 -3.52 1.31 19.46
N PHE A 236 -4.78 0.99 19.73
CA PHE A 236 -5.36 1.11 21.08
C PHE A 236 -5.14 -0.13 21.95
N GLY A 237 -4.71 -1.23 21.34
CA GLY A 237 -4.68 -2.55 21.95
C GLY A 237 -6.05 -3.20 21.99
N VAL A 238 -6.07 -4.45 22.44
CA VAL A 238 -7.29 -5.23 22.68
C VAL A 238 -7.22 -5.73 24.12
N PRO A 239 -8.12 -5.29 25.01
CA PRO A 239 -8.03 -5.58 26.44
C PRO A 239 -7.86 -7.06 26.75
N GLY A 240 -6.78 -7.42 27.45
CA GLY A 240 -6.39 -8.78 27.81
C GLY A 240 -5.85 -9.66 26.68
N LEU A 241 -5.64 -9.11 25.47
CA LEU A 241 -5.22 -9.87 24.28
C LEU A 241 -4.09 -9.23 23.48
N ALA A 242 -3.95 -7.90 23.50
CA ALA A 242 -2.85 -7.18 22.89
C ALA A 242 -2.65 -5.81 23.55
N ALA A 243 -1.41 -5.41 23.77
CA ALA A 243 -1.07 -4.09 24.26
C ALA A 243 -1.33 -3.00 23.22
N PRO A 244 -1.56 -1.73 23.64
CA PRO A 244 -1.56 -0.58 22.76
C PRO A 244 -0.16 -0.30 22.19
N GLY A 245 -0.09 0.58 21.19
CA GLY A 245 1.19 1.00 20.61
C GLY A 245 1.67 0.10 19.46
N GLY A 246 0.74 -0.46 18.70
CA GLY A 246 1.07 -1.21 17.48
C GLY A 246 1.61 -0.32 16.36
N VAL A 247 2.25 -0.96 15.38
CA VAL A 247 2.88 -0.33 14.21
C VAL A 247 2.35 -0.97 12.93
N TYR A 248 2.05 -0.17 11.92
CA TYR A 248 1.74 -0.66 10.58
C TYR A 248 3.02 -0.88 9.78
N VAL A 249 3.16 -2.03 9.14
CA VAL A 249 4.37 -2.38 8.37
C VAL A 249 4.00 -2.64 6.91
N CYS A 250 4.51 -1.84 6.00
CA CYS A 250 4.42 -2.07 4.56
C CYS A 250 5.74 -2.64 4.05
N GLY A 251 5.78 -3.94 3.76
CA GLY A 251 6.96 -4.62 3.22
C GLY A 251 7.10 -4.55 1.70
N SER A 252 6.27 -3.77 1.01
CA SER A 252 6.28 -3.68 -0.45
C SER A 252 7.67 -3.33 -0.97
N LEU A 253 8.15 -4.09 -1.96
CA LEU A 253 9.38 -3.75 -2.69
C LEU A 253 9.27 -2.40 -3.37
N LYS A 254 8.07 -2.09 -3.84
CA LYS A 254 7.67 -0.81 -4.41
C LYS A 254 6.21 -0.54 -4.05
N GLU A 255 5.93 0.68 -3.63
CA GLU A 255 4.57 1.16 -3.42
C GLU A 255 4.34 2.40 -4.29
N GLU A 256 3.34 2.35 -5.19
CA GLU A 256 3.06 3.48 -6.06
C GLU A 256 2.56 4.68 -5.27
N PHE A 257 1.58 4.46 -4.42
CA PHE A 257 1.09 5.49 -3.52
C PHE A 257 0.90 4.97 -2.09
N GLY A 258 0.13 3.90 -1.87
CA GLY A 258 0.04 3.22 -0.58
C GLY A 258 -1.22 3.56 0.21
N ILE A 259 -2.40 3.25 -0.33
CA ILE A 259 -3.69 3.46 0.35
C ILE A 259 -3.70 2.89 1.76
N ALA A 260 -3.27 1.64 1.94
CA ALA A 260 -3.26 1.01 3.27
C ALA A 260 -2.30 1.68 4.27
N ILE A 261 -1.24 2.34 3.79
CA ILE A 261 -0.35 3.16 4.63
C ILE A 261 -1.11 4.41 5.09
N LEU A 262 -1.84 5.08 4.19
CA LEU A 262 -2.64 6.25 4.53
C LEU A 262 -3.77 5.90 5.50
N GLU A 263 -4.44 4.75 5.33
CA GLU A 263 -5.46 4.25 6.26
C GLU A 263 -4.86 4.03 7.66
N ALA A 264 -3.67 3.42 7.75
CA ALA A 264 -2.98 3.24 9.02
C ALA A 264 -2.55 4.57 9.66
N MET A 265 -2.03 5.51 8.87
CA MET A 265 -1.70 6.87 9.33
C MET A 265 -2.95 7.62 9.81
N ALA A 266 -4.07 7.51 9.11
CA ALA A 266 -5.34 8.08 9.52
C ALA A 266 -5.89 7.43 10.80
N ALA A 267 -5.72 6.13 10.98
CA ALA A 267 -6.01 5.45 12.23
C ALA A 267 -5.05 5.87 13.37
N GLY A 268 -3.95 6.53 13.03
CA GLY A 268 -2.98 7.08 13.99
C GLY A 268 -1.88 6.11 14.38
N LEU A 269 -1.57 5.11 13.58
CA LEU A 269 -0.39 4.27 13.77
C LEU A 269 0.85 4.96 13.20
N LEU A 270 2.00 4.72 13.83
CA LEU A 270 3.27 4.88 13.13
C LEU A 270 3.38 3.82 12.05
N VAL A 271 4.01 4.20 10.94
CA VAL A 271 4.13 3.33 9.78
C VAL A 271 5.59 3.08 9.44
N VAL A 272 5.91 1.86 9.03
CA VAL A 272 7.18 1.50 8.39
C VAL A 272 6.88 1.22 6.92
N ALA A 273 7.59 1.88 6.00
CA ALA A 273 7.25 1.84 4.58
C ALA A 273 8.51 1.93 3.68
N PRO A 274 8.40 1.58 2.38
CA PRO A 274 9.53 1.70 1.46
C PRO A 274 9.97 3.15 1.28
N ALA A 275 11.29 3.36 1.20
CA ALA A 275 11.91 4.67 1.00
C ALA A 275 11.72 5.27 -0.41
N GLY A 276 10.93 4.64 -1.26
CA GLY A 276 10.63 5.09 -2.63
C GLY A 276 9.13 5.10 -2.92
N GLY A 277 8.78 5.68 -4.07
CA GLY A 277 7.38 5.81 -4.48
C GLY A 277 6.60 6.85 -3.69
N GLY A 278 5.27 6.67 -3.63
CA GLY A 278 4.36 7.57 -2.91
C GLY A 278 4.71 7.79 -1.45
N PRO A 279 5.03 6.76 -0.66
CA PRO A 279 5.33 6.91 0.77
C PRO A 279 6.38 7.96 1.09
N ALA A 280 7.40 8.09 0.25
CA ALA A 280 8.46 9.08 0.42
C ALA A 280 8.01 10.55 0.22
N THR A 281 6.76 10.77 -0.23
CA THR A 281 6.21 12.12 -0.42
C THR A 281 5.34 12.62 0.74
N TYR A 282 4.99 11.73 1.67
CA TYR A 282 4.09 12.08 2.77
C TYR A 282 4.55 11.55 4.15
N ILE A 283 5.47 10.59 4.21
CA ILE A 283 6.06 10.14 5.47
C ILE A 283 7.28 11.02 5.80
N VAL A 284 7.29 11.57 7.00
CA VAL A 284 8.42 12.28 7.57
C VAL A 284 9.21 11.34 8.44
N GLN A 285 10.47 11.04 8.04
CA GLN A 285 11.35 10.10 8.71
C GLN A 285 11.50 10.39 10.21
N GLY A 286 11.21 9.40 11.04
CA GLY A 286 11.32 9.48 12.49
C GLY A 286 10.21 10.31 13.18
N ASP A 287 9.29 10.88 12.42
CA ASP A 287 8.16 11.67 12.92
C ASP A 287 6.80 11.00 12.63
N THR A 288 6.34 10.96 11.38
CA THR A 288 5.07 10.31 11.03
C THR A 288 5.25 8.85 10.61
N GLY A 289 6.48 8.38 10.47
CA GLY A 289 6.83 7.00 10.15
C GLY A 289 8.31 6.81 9.87
N PHE A 290 8.65 5.62 9.41
CA PHE A 290 10.02 5.21 9.12
C PHE A 290 10.12 4.67 7.69
N LEU A 291 10.95 5.32 6.89
CA LEU A 291 11.24 4.91 5.52
C LEU A 291 12.49 4.03 5.48
N THR A 292 12.40 2.88 4.81
CA THR A 292 13.50 1.93 4.74
C THR A 292 13.54 1.18 3.41
N ARG A 293 14.65 0.48 3.13
CA ARG A 293 14.74 -0.48 2.03
C ARG A 293 14.09 -1.80 2.46
N THR A 294 12.82 -1.98 2.14
CA THR A 294 11.98 -3.10 2.55
C THR A 294 12.38 -4.45 1.96
N SER A 295 13.21 -4.47 0.91
CA SER A 295 13.78 -5.71 0.35
C SER A 295 14.86 -6.34 1.22
N ASP A 296 15.40 -5.59 2.18
CA ASP A 296 16.44 -6.04 3.11
C ASP A 296 15.81 -6.34 4.49
N PRO A 297 15.72 -7.62 4.91
CA PRO A 297 15.07 -7.97 6.18
C PRO A 297 15.74 -7.33 7.40
N ALA A 298 17.06 -7.11 7.37
CA ALA A 298 17.76 -6.51 8.50
C ALA A 298 17.43 -5.00 8.64
N LEU A 299 17.38 -4.27 7.52
CA LEU A 299 16.97 -2.87 7.51
C LEU A 299 15.49 -2.72 7.87
N LEU A 300 14.65 -3.64 7.42
CA LEU A 300 13.23 -3.66 7.77
C LEU A 300 13.04 -3.92 9.28
N ALA A 301 13.77 -4.88 9.85
CA ALA A 301 13.77 -5.15 11.28
C ALA A 301 14.23 -3.93 12.10
N ALA A 302 15.30 -3.25 11.66
CA ALA A 302 15.78 -2.04 12.31
C ALA A 302 14.69 -0.93 12.31
N ALA A 303 14.05 -0.68 11.18
CA ALA A 303 13.01 0.34 11.09
C ALA A 303 11.75 -0.02 11.93
N MET A 304 11.38 -1.29 12.02
CA MET A 304 10.31 -1.74 12.93
C MET A 304 10.70 -1.54 14.40
N THR A 305 11.95 -1.79 14.74
CA THR A 305 12.48 -1.55 16.10
C THR A 305 12.44 -0.06 16.42
N ASP A 306 12.95 0.81 15.54
CA ASP A 306 12.93 2.26 15.71
C ASP A 306 11.50 2.78 15.90
N ALA A 307 10.51 2.21 15.19
CA ALA A 307 9.11 2.59 15.33
C ALA A 307 8.53 2.21 16.70
N LEU A 308 8.83 1.01 17.21
CA LEU A 308 8.41 0.60 18.57
C LEU A 308 9.10 1.45 19.65
N ASP A 309 10.42 1.68 19.54
CA ASP A 309 11.18 2.51 20.48
C ASP A 309 10.66 3.96 20.52
N ALA A 310 10.26 4.49 19.36
CA ALA A 310 9.63 5.80 19.28
C ALA A 310 8.29 5.85 20.06
N LEU A 311 7.45 4.83 19.95
CA LEU A 311 6.18 4.75 20.68
C LEU A 311 6.38 4.56 22.19
N GLU A 312 7.34 3.74 22.60
CA GLU A 312 7.69 3.57 24.01
C GLU A 312 8.17 4.89 24.64
N SER A 313 8.96 5.68 23.88
CA SER A 313 9.45 7.00 24.35
C SER A 313 8.35 8.06 24.43
N GLU A 314 7.28 7.94 23.62
CA GLU A 314 6.14 8.86 23.60
C GLU A 314 5.08 8.59 24.68
N ALA A 315 5.12 7.49 25.37
CA ALA A 315 4.13 7.16 26.40
C ALA A 315 3.96 8.31 27.45
N SER A 316 4.94 9.22 27.50
CA SER A 316 4.92 10.43 28.36
C SER A 316 4.43 11.71 27.67
N THR A 317 4.28 11.77 26.33
CA THR A 317 4.04 13.01 25.54
C THR A 317 2.74 13.02 24.74
N SER A 318 1.76 12.18 25.05
CA SER A 318 0.37 12.29 24.57
C SER A 318 0.10 12.19 23.06
N GLY A 319 0.80 11.35 22.31
CA GLY A 319 0.38 10.97 20.95
C GLY A 319 0.49 12.10 19.91
N GLU A 320 1.43 13.02 20.06
CA GLU A 320 1.59 14.17 19.15
C GLU A 320 1.98 13.73 17.73
N ARG A 321 2.82 12.69 17.58
CA ARG A 321 3.17 12.11 16.29
C ARG A 321 1.94 11.50 15.60
N THR A 322 1.16 10.74 16.36
CA THR A 322 -0.11 10.17 15.92
C THR A 322 -1.06 11.24 15.39
N ARG A 323 -1.18 12.36 16.09
CA ARG A 323 -2.02 13.49 15.66
C ARG A 323 -1.51 14.08 14.34
N ARG A 324 -0.19 14.35 14.23
CA ARG A 324 0.40 14.87 12.98
C ARG A 324 0.23 13.93 11.81
N SER A 325 0.35 12.62 12.03
CA SER A 325 0.11 11.59 11.01
C SER A 325 -1.32 11.69 10.46
N ARG A 326 -2.33 11.71 11.35
CA ARG A 326 -3.74 11.90 10.96
C ARG A 326 -3.99 13.22 10.24
N GLU A 327 -3.47 14.33 10.76
CA GLU A 327 -3.63 15.66 10.16
C GLU A 327 -3.06 15.71 8.74
N THR A 328 -1.91 15.08 8.50
CA THR A 328 -1.30 14.99 7.17
C THR A 328 -2.24 14.30 6.17
N VAL A 329 -2.88 13.21 6.58
CA VAL A 329 -3.81 12.47 5.72
C VAL A 329 -5.11 13.26 5.51
N ALA A 330 -5.70 13.78 6.58
CA ALA A 330 -6.97 14.51 6.54
C ALA A 330 -6.88 15.79 5.69
N ALA A 331 -5.73 16.45 5.67
CA ALA A 331 -5.52 17.68 4.91
C ALA A 331 -5.34 17.45 3.40
N ARG A 332 -4.88 16.26 2.97
CA ARG A 332 -4.35 16.09 1.61
C ARG A 332 -4.85 14.84 0.87
N PHE A 333 -5.25 13.79 1.58
CA PHE A 333 -5.41 12.45 1.02
C PHE A 333 -6.81 11.88 1.30
N THR A 334 -7.84 12.72 1.12
CA THR A 334 -9.24 12.29 1.21
C THR A 334 -9.77 11.93 -0.16
N ILE A 335 -10.74 11.01 -0.20
CA ILE A 335 -11.43 10.64 -1.45
C ILE A 335 -12.13 11.84 -2.07
N GLN A 336 -12.60 12.81 -1.25
CA GLN A 336 -13.22 14.04 -1.72
C GLN A 336 -12.22 14.94 -2.43
N ALA A 337 -11.01 15.12 -1.89
CA ALA A 337 -9.96 15.92 -2.52
C ALA A 337 -9.50 15.28 -3.85
N MET A 338 -9.32 13.96 -3.87
CA MET A 338 -8.99 13.22 -5.08
C MET A 338 -10.10 13.38 -6.14
N ALA A 339 -11.37 13.19 -5.76
CA ALA A 339 -12.51 13.27 -6.66
C ALA A 339 -12.67 14.69 -7.26
N ALA A 340 -12.47 15.74 -6.47
CA ALA A 340 -12.50 17.11 -6.95
C ALA A 340 -11.47 17.35 -8.06
N THR A 341 -10.20 16.94 -7.82
CA THR A 341 -9.13 17.07 -8.83
C THR A 341 -9.43 16.25 -10.09
N LEU A 342 -9.90 15.01 -9.95
CA LEU A 342 -10.24 14.17 -11.09
C LEU A 342 -11.43 14.71 -11.89
N THR A 343 -12.39 15.36 -11.24
CA THR A 343 -13.51 16.00 -11.92
C THR A 343 -13.02 17.09 -12.89
N ASP A 344 -12.08 17.92 -12.45
CA ASP A 344 -11.49 18.95 -13.31
C ASP A 344 -10.70 18.35 -14.47
N VAL A 345 -9.96 17.27 -14.22
CA VAL A 345 -9.22 16.53 -15.28
C VAL A 345 -10.18 15.96 -16.33
N TYR A 346 -11.27 15.32 -15.90
CA TYR A 346 -12.24 14.75 -16.83
C TYR A 346 -13.01 15.80 -17.61
N ALA A 347 -13.38 16.91 -16.98
CA ALA A 347 -14.03 18.04 -17.64
C ALA A 347 -13.10 18.62 -18.74
N GLY A 348 -11.85 18.92 -18.40
CA GLY A 348 -10.86 19.44 -19.35
C GLY A 348 -10.56 18.49 -20.53
N ALA A 349 -10.50 17.17 -20.27
CA ALA A 349 -10.32 16.19 -21.34
C ALA A 349 -11.54 16.14 -22.29
N SER A 350 -12.76 16.31 -21.77
CA SER A 350 -14.00 16.34 -22.56
C SER A 350 -14.11 17.60 -23.41
N ASP A 351 -13.79 18.76 -22.87
CA ASP A 351 -13.85 20.05 -23.58
C ASP A 351 -12.85 20.12 -24.76
N GLY A 352 -11.68 19.49 -24.61
CA GLY A 352 -10.68 19.35 -25.67
C GLY A 352 -11.21 18.62 -26.91
N VAL A 353 -12.14 17.68 -26.76
CA VAL A 353 -12.80 16.97 -27.87
C VAL A 353 -13.80 17.87 -28.61
N HIS A 354 -14.56 18.69 -27.87
CA HIS A 354 -15.48 19.63 -28.49
C HIS A 354 -14.76 20.67 -29.36
N THR A 355 -13.57 21.12 -28.94
CA THR A 355 -12.74 22.06 -29.72
C THR A 355 -12.16 21.42 -30.98
N LEU A 356 -11.77 20.14 -30.93
CA LEU A 356 -11.26 19.42 -32.10
C LEU A 356 -12.36 19.10 -33.14
N HIS A 357 -13.58 18.77 -32.69
CA HIS A 357 -14.72 18.58 -33.58
C HIS A 357 -15.22 19.89 -34.21
N ALA A 358 -15.15 21.00 -33.46
CA ALA A 358 -15.50 22.34 -34.02
C ALA A 358 -14.48 22.85 -35.06
N SER A 359 -13.19 22.45 -34.93
CA SER A 359 -12.14 22.83 -35.87
C SER A 359 -12.11 21.94 -37.13
N GLY A 360 -12.73 20.74 -37.10
CA GLY A 360 -12.77 19.79 -38.21
C GLY A 360 -13.88 20.02 -39.23
N VAL A 361 -14.72 21.05 -39.07
CA VAL A 361 -15.86 21.35 -39.97
C VAL A 361 -15.55 22.53 -40.94
N VAL A 362 -14.32 23.04 -40.94
CA VAL A 362 -13.94 24.09 -41.94
C VAL A 362 -12.74 23.61 -42.75
N ALA A 363 -12.94 22.63 -43.63
CA ALA A 363 -12.13 22.44 -44.84
C ALA A 363 -12.93 21.58 -45.85
N ARG A 364 -13.73 22.21 -46.64
CA ARG A 364 -14.07 21.79 -48.04
C ARG A 364 -13.58 22.83 -49.00
#